data_b7649fec31b01472ca31e0b87576f82f
#
_entry.id   b7649fec31b01472ca31e0b87576f82f
#
_cell.length_a   1.000
_cell.length_b   1.000
_cell.length_c   1.000
_cell.angle_alpha   90.00
_cell.angle_beta   90.00
_cell.angle_gamma   90.00
#
_symmetry.space_group_name_H-M   'P 1'
#
loop_
_entity.id
_entity.type
_entity.pdbx_description
1 polymer ?
#
loop_
_entity_poly.entity_id
_entity_poly.type
_entity_poly.pdbx_seq_one_letter_code
_entity_poly.pdbx_strand_id
1 'polypeptide(L)'
;MKCSNRLLLLSFMIMILFITISINHSSFVRGDDDDDDNDFSDKDVIQICCAWGYELADGLLTYSIETDDNEDDDLKDAVRNAVDSWNEGLTGITLIESDDNEDIKISFKNDGKRIAGKTVNYFDQFGFIRQSHITVSEESYDRDFSSSQIEQITLHELGHVLGLDHANFRGNLMTERVDIGSPTISSCEIEAVHIANAWRVNGGNTMYLPTENYLEC
;
A
#
# COMPACT_ATOMS: atom_id res chain seq x y z
N MET A 1 20.89 65.57 14.20
CA MET A 1 21.69 64.72 13.29
C MET A 1 20.95 63.40 13.14
N LYS A 2 20.41 63.14 11.93
CA LYS A 2 19.70 61.91 11.56
C LYS A 2 20.74 60.84 11.20
N CYS A 3 20.72 59.70 11.85
CA CYS A 3 21.43 58.54 11.40
C CYS A 3 20.43 57.38 11.15
N SER A 4 20.54 56.85 9.99
CA SER A 4 19.64 56.10 9.16
C SER A 4 19.43 54.66 9.63
N ASN A 5 18.16 54.27 9.87
CA ASN A 5 17.69 52.90 10.00
C ASN A 5 17.55 52.26 8.61
N ARG A 6 18.59 51.69 8.06
CA ARG A 6 18.55 50.97 6.77
C ARG A 6 19.33 49.65 6.75
N LEU A 7 19.45 48.94 7.87
CA LEU A 7 20.18 47.67 7.87
C LEU A 7 19.46 46.53 8.59
N LEU A 8 18.13 46.53 8.63
CA LEU A 8 17.34 45.50 9.33
C LEU A 8 16.24 44.86 8.47
N LEU A 9 16.33 44.96 7.15
CA LEU A 9 15.33 44.44 6.20
C LEU A 9 15.84 43.42 5.20
N LEU A 10 17.03 42.87 5.39
CA LEU A 10 17.64 41.90 4.45
C LEU A 10 17.87 40.51 5.05
N SER A 11 17.37 40.22 6.27
CA SER A 11 17.56 38.91 6.92
C SER A 11 16.27 38.10 7.05
N PHE A 12 15.19 38.47 6.39
CA PHE A 12 13.87 37.77 6.51
C PHE A 12 13.37 37.14 5.23
N MET A 13 14.23 36.95 4.22
CA MET A 13 13.78 36.44 2.92
C MET A 13 14.52 35.18 2.43
N ILE A 14 15.10 34.39 3.33
CA ILE A 14 15.64 33.06 2.99
C ILE A 14 15.10 32.05 4.00
N MET A 15 13.79 31.96 4.12
CA MET A 15 13.13 30.92 4.87
C MET A 15 11.77 30.59 4.25
N ILE A 16 11.75 30.28 2.98
CA ILE A 16 10.60 29.63 2.34
C ILE A 16 11.17 28.97 1.08
N LEU A 17 11.29 27.68 1.09
CA LEU A 17 10.86 26.71 0.09
C LEU A 17 11.54 25.36 0.30
N PHE A 18 11.26 24.71 1.42
CA PHE A 18 11.25 23.25 1.39
C PHE A 18 9.80 22.83 1.14
N ILE A 19 9.39 22.93 -0.12
CA ILE A 19 8.21 22.21 -0.58
C ILE A 19 8.65 20.74 -0.57
N THR A 20 8.22 20.01 0.44
CA THR A 20 8.24 18.55 0.42
C THR A 20 7.31 18.11 -0.70
N ILE A 21 7.89 17.76 -1.85
CA ILE A 21 7.15 17.06 -2.89
C ILE A 21 6.97 15.64 -2.37
N SER A 22 5.86 15.40 -1.67
CA SER A 22 5.39 14.05 -1.42
C SER A 22 4.95 13.49 -2.77
N ILE A 23 5.75 12.61 -3.35
CA ILE A 23 5.35 11.86 -4.53
C ILE A 23 4.41 10.78 -4.03
N ASN A 24 3.11 11.03 -4.16
CA ASN A 24 2.10 10.02 -3.88
C ASN A 24 2.11 9.03 -5.05
N HIS A 25 2.58 7.82 -4.80
CA HIS A 25 2.35 6.72 -5.73
C HIS A 25 1.02 6.08 -5.34
N SER A 26 0.05 6.14 -6.24
CA SER A 26 -1.25 5.52 -6.01
C SER A 26 -1.44 4.39 -7.02
N SER A 27 -1.61 3.19 -6.50
CA SER A 27 -1.99 2.01 -7.28
C SER A 27 -3.50 1.86 -7.24
N PHE A 28 -4.12 1.55 -8.39
CA PHE A 28 -5.56 1.43 -8.53
C PHE A 28 -5.92 0.04 -9.02
N VAL A 29 -6.89 -0.58 -8.39
CA VAL A 29 -7.55 -1.77 -8.93
C VAL A 29 -8.73 -1.34 -9.78
N ARG A 30 -8.74 -1.73 -11.04
CA ARG A 30 -9.79 -1.44 -12.01
C ARG A 30 -10.77 -2.60 -12.11
N GLY A 31 -12.04 -2.33 -11.94
CA GLY A 31 -13.09 -3.24 -12.35
C GLY A 31 -13.25 -3.21 -13.88
N ASP A 32 -13.48 -4.40 -14.46
CA ASP A 32 -13.50 -4.69 -15.89
C ASP A 32 -14.05 -3.59 -16.80
N ASP A 33 -13.26 -3.21 -17.83
CA ASP A 33 -13.63 -3.15 -19.24
C ASP A 33 -12.44 -2.73 -20.14
N ASP A 34 -12.34 -3.42 -21.27
CA ASP A 34 -11.61 -3.16 -22.49
C ASP A 34 -10.22 -3.78 -22.67
N ASP A 35 -10.20 -4.64 -23.71
CA ASP A 35 -9.09 -5.27 -24.36
C ASP A 35 -8.02 -4.25 -24.80
N ASP A 36 -6.90 -4.23 -24.07
CA ASP A 36 -5.64 -3.78 -24.62
C ASP A 36 -4.64 -4.95 -24.55
N ASP A 37 -4.37 -5.51 -25.70
CA ASP A 37 -3.27 -6.47 -25.91
C ASP A 37 -1.94 -5.78 -25.62
N ASN A 38 -1.58 -5.69 -24.34
CA ASN A 38 -0.24 -5.33 -23.94
C ASN A 38 0.66 -6.54 -24.03
N ASP A 39 1.69 -6.38 -24.82
CA ASP A 39 2.84 -7.26 -25.02
C ASP A 39 3.36 -7.77 -23.66
N PHE A 40 2.85 -8.93 -23.22
CA PHE A 40 3.33 -9.61 -22.03
C PHE A 40 4.77 -10.02 -22.32
N SER A 41 5.69 -9.55 -21.48
CA SER A 41 7.04 -10.13 -21.45
C SER A 41 6.90 -11.66 -21.34
N ASP A 42 7.78 -12.43 -21.97
CA ASP A 42 7.77 -13.90 -21.95
C ASP A 42 7.90 -14.52 -20.55
N LYS A 43 7.94 -13.70 -19.50
CA LYS A 43 8.15 -14.07 -18.09
C LYS A 43 7.04 -13.54 -17.21
N ASP A 44 6.56 -14.40 -16.32
CA ASP A 44 5.64 -14.05 -15.25
C ASP A 44 6.40 -13.28 -14.17
N VAL A 45 6.02 -12.02 -13.92
CA VAL A 45 6.70 -11.17 -12.94
C VAL A 45 5.71 -10.43 -12.04
N ILE A 46 6.11 -10.24 -10.78
CA ILE A 46 5.52 -9.27 -9.86
C ILE A 46 6.46 -8.07 -9.77
N GLN A 47 5.92 -6.87 -9.88
CA GLN A 47 6.69 -5.65 -9.71
C GLN A 47 6.85 -5.29 -8.23
N ILE A 48 8.02 -4.75 -7.87
CA ILE A 48 8.35 -4.27 -6.53
C ILE A 48 8.53 -2.76 -6.61
N CYS A 49 7.70 -2.00 -5.89
CA CYS A 49 7.74 -0.53 -5.96
C CYS A 49 8.59 0.10 -4.88
N CYS A 50 8.58 -0.42 -3.69
CA CYS A 50 8.94 0.37 -2.52
C CYS A 50 9.19 -0.49 -1.29
N ALA A 51 9.66 0.13 -0.20
CA ALA A 51 9.91 -0.51 1.09
C ALA A 51 9.43 0.36 2.23
N TRP A 52 9.06 -0.26 3.33
CA TRP A 52 8.84 0.43 4.60
C TRP A 52 10.14 0.96 5.17
N GLY A 53 10.04 2.09 5.88
CA GLY A 53 11.13 2.73 6.59
C GLY A 53 11.27 2.30 8.04
N TYR A 54 11.53 3.28 8.88
CA TYR A 54 11.76 3.08 10.32
C TYR A 54 10.55 2.47 11.05
N GLU A 55 9.37 2.68 10.56
CA GLU A 55 8.10 2.15 11.09
C GLU A 55 8.14 0.62 11.19
N LEU A 56 8.81 -0.05 10.25
CA LEU A 56 8.99 -1.49 10.25
C LEU A 56 10.22 -1.98 11.05
N ALA A 57 10.91 -1.12 11.80
CA ALA A 57 12.19 -1.48 12.43
C ALA A 57 12.09 -2.62 13.44
N ASP A 58 10.99 -2.76 14.15
CA ASP A 58 10.73 -3.87 15.08
C ASP A 58 10.06 -5.09 14.41
N GLY A 59 9.68 -4.96 13.13
CA GLY A 59 9.00 -5.99 12.35
C GLY A 59 7.48 -5.94 12.49
N LEU A 60 6.94 -4.90 13.10
CA LEU A 60 5.52 -4.72 13.30
C LEU A 60 5.03 -3.54 12.46
N LEU A 61 3.86 -3.68 11.84
CA LEU A 61 3.10 -2.60 11.25
C LEU A 61 1.71 -2.60 11.88
N THR A 62 1.30 -1.46 12.39
CA THR A 62 -0.01 -1.31 12.99
C THR A 62 -1.05 -0.90 11.93
N TYR A 63 -2.28 -1.43 12.03
CA TYR A 63 -3.37 -1.01 11.16
C TYR A 63 -4.63 -0.66 11.95
N SER A 64 -5.42 0.27 11.43
CA SER A 64 -6.77 0.59 11.91
C SER A 64 -7.80 0.37 10.82
N ILE A 65 -9.04 0.05 11.25
CA ILE A 65 -10.18 -0.12 10.36
C ILE A 65 -11.21 0.95 10.68
N GLU A 66 -11.46 1.86 9.74
CA GLU A 66 -12.48 2.88 9.85
C GLU A 66 -13.73 2.48 9.07
N THR A 67 -14.85 2.37 9.76
CA THR A 67 -16.19 2.18 9.20
C THR A 67 -17.09 3.33 9.64
N ASP A 68 -18.02 3.75 8.77
CA ASP A 68 -18.95 4.83 9.07
C ASP A 68 -19.95 4.45 10.17
N ASP A 69 -20.29 3.16 10.30
CA ASP A 69 -21.20 2.61 11.30
C ASP A 69 -20.50 1.56 12.17
N ASN A 70 -20.80 1.56 13.47
CA ASN A 70 -20.25 0.60 14.44
C ASN A 70 -20.80 -0.84 14.26
N GLU A 71 -21.64 -1.08 13.28
CA GLU A 71 -22.35 -2.34 13.04
C GLU A 71 -21.79 -3.18 11.87
N ASP A 72 -20.75 -2.73 11.17
CA ASP A 72 -20.17 -3.46 10.02
C ASP A 72 -19.11 -4.49 10.44
N ASP A 73 -19.53 -5.42 11.32
CA ASP A 73 -18.64 -6.50 11.77
C ASP A 73 -18.16 -7.38 10.60
N ASP A 74 -19.02 -7.61 9.60
CA ASP A 74 -18.69 -8.43 8.41
C ASP A 74 -17.57 -7.80 7.56
N LEU A 75 -17.54 -6.47 7.44
CA LEU A 75 -16.47 -5.75 6.73
C LEU A 75 -15.17 -5.82 7.51
N LYS A 76 -15.22 -5.59 8.82
CA LYS A 76 -14.04 -5.68 9.70
C LYS A 76 -13.46 -7.09 9.69
N ASP A 77 -14.33 -8.12 9.75
CA ASP A 77 -13.90 -9.51 9.72
C ASP A 77 -13.27 -9.88 8.37
N ALA A 78 -13.78 -9.36 7.25
CA ALA A 78 -13.16 -9.54 5.94
C ALA A 78 -11.74 -8.93 5.89
N VAL A 79 -11.55 -7.75 6.47
CA VAL A 79 -10.22 -7.12 6.58
C VAL A 79 -9.29 -7.96 7.46
N ARG A 80 -9.76 -8.40 8.65
CA ARG A 80 -8.97 -9.24 9.56
C ARG A 80 -8.56 -10.55 8.93
N ASN A 81 -9.44 -11.21 8.18
CA ASN A 81 -9.13 -12.44 7.45
C ASN A 81 -8.03 -12.20 6.40
N ALA A 82 -8.08 -11.08 5.69
CA ALA A 82 -7.04 -10.70 4.74
C ALA A 82 -5.68 -10.45 5.44
N VAL A 83 -5.69 -9.77 6.58
CA VAL A 83 -4.48 -9.54 7.39
C VAL A 83 -3.92 -10.85 7.93
N ASP A 84 -4.77 -11.73 8.46
CA ASP A 84 -4.36 -13.04 8.98
C ASP A 84 -3.72 -13.89 7.88
N SER A 85 -4.27 -13.87 6.67
CA SER A 85 -3.72 -14.57 5.52
C SER A 85 -2.30 -14.09 5.15
N TRP A 86 -2.03 -12.78 5.21
CA TRP A 86 -0.69 -12.25 5.05
C TRP A 86 0.23 -12.65 6.20
N ASN A 87 -0.22 -12.53 7.44
CA ASN A 87 0.55 -12.88 8.63
C ASN A 87 0.95 -14.36 8.66
N GLU A 88 0.11 -15.26 8.11
CA GLU A 88 0.44 -16.70 8.00
C GLU A 88 1.64 -16.96 7.07
N GLY A 89 1.80 -16.16 6.02
CA GLY A 89 2.88 -16.33 5.05
C GLY A 89 4.16 -15.56 5.37
N LEU A 90 4.03 -14.42 6.03
CA LEU A 90 5.16 -13.50 6.24
C LEU A 90 6.09 -13.97 7.37
N THR A 91 7.38 -13.74 7.19
CA THR A 91 8.40 -13.95 8.22
C THR A 91 9.11 -12.64 8.50
N GLY A 92 9.17 -12.24 9.77
CA GLY A 92 9.86 -11.02 10.21
C GLY A 92 9.06 -9.72 9.99
N ILE A 93 7.83 -9.84 9.48
CA ILE A 93 6.85 -8.75 9.36
C ILE A 93 5.53 -9.28 9.93
N THR A 94 4.87 -8.49 10.74
CA THR A 94 3.56 -8.83 11.33
C THR A 94 2.66 -7.59 11.31
N LEU A 95 1.43 -7.75 10.86
CA LEU A 95 0.40 -6.71 10.86
C LEU A 95 -0.45 -6.87 12.13
N ILE A 96 -0.63 -5.80 12.91
CA ILE A 96 -1.35 -5.83 14.20
C ILE A 96 -2.41 -4.73 14.22
N GLU A 97 -3.65 -5.09 14.57
CA GLU A 97 -4.73 -4.09 14.73
C GLU A 97 -4.44 -3.18 15.93
N SER A 98 -4.57 -1.87 15.72
CA SER A 98 -4.37 -0.84 16.74
C SER A 98 -5.17 0.40 16.40
N ASP A 99 -5.77 1.00 17.40
CA ASP A 99 -6.49 2.28 17.26
C ASP A 99 -5.58 3.51 17.50
N ASP A 100 -4.34 3.28 17.93
CA ASP A 100 -3.36 4.32 18.27
C ASP A 100 -2.17 4.32 17.30
N ASN A 101 -1.94 5.45 16.63
CA ASN A 101 -0.77 5.70 15.77
C ASN A 101 -0.55 4.63 14.70
N GLU A 102 -1.59 4.36 13.92
CA GLU A 102 -1.58 3.37 12.85
C GLU A 102 -0.60 3.74 11.72
N ASP A 103 0.16 2.73 11.27
CA ASP A 103 1.00 2.81 10.07
C ASP A 103 0.14 2.65 8.82
N ILE A 104 -0.94 1.86 8.93
CA ILE A 104 -1.84 1.52 7.85
C ILE A 104 -3.27 1.87 8.27
N LYS A 105 -3.91 2.72 7.48
CA LYS A 105 -5.31 3.09 7.65
C LYS A 105 -6.16 2.40 6.59
N ILE A 106 -7.17 1.65 7.00
CA ILE A 106 -8.11 0.97 6.10
C ILE A 106 -9.48 1.59 6.28
N SER A 107 -10.06 2.09 5.20
CA SER A 107 -11.36 2.74 5.19
C SER A 107 -12.23 2.22 4.05
N PHE A 108 -13.54 2.35 4.22
CA PHE A 108 -14.52 1.97 3.22
C PHE A 108 -15.13 3.20 2.58
N LYS A 109 -15.47 3.10 1.31
CA LYS A 109 -16.09 4.22 0.59
C LYS A 109 -16.86 3.76 -0.63
N ASN A 110 -18.09 4.25 -0.72
CA ASN A 110 -18.92 4.13 -1.89
C ASN A 110 -18.84 5.41 -2.72
N ASP A 111 -18.03 5.41 -3.77
CA ASP A 111 -17.91 6.58 -4.65
C ASP A 111 -18.51 6.37 -6.05
N GLY A 112 -19.20 5.24 -6.24
CA GLY A 112 -19.87 4.88 -7.49
C GLY A 112 -18.92 4.66 -8.68
N LYS A 113 -17.62 4.54 -8.42
CA LYS A 113 -16.61 4.31 -9.45
C LYS A 113 -16.32 2.84 -9.66
N ARG A 114 -15.64 2.54 -10.77
CA ARG A 114 -15.22 1.19 -11.15
C ARG A 114 -13.98 0.69 -10.39
N ILE A 115 -13.59 1.36 -9.31
CA ILE A 115 -12.39 1.04 -8.53
C ILE A 115 -12.83 0.23 -7.33
N ALA A 116 -12.41 -1.03 -7.26
CA ALA A 116 -12.73 -1.92 -6.15
C ALA A 116 -11.91 -1.60 -4.91
N GLY A 117 -10.63 -1.24 -5.09
CA GLY A 117 -9.73 -0.85 -4.01
C GLY A 117 -8.72 0.19 -4.48
N LYS A 118 -8.09 0.85 -3.53
CA LYS A 118 -7.02 1.81 -3.78
C LYS A 118 -6.10 1.90 -2.59
N THR A 119 -4.79 1.77 -2.84
CA THR A 119 -3.74 2.05 -1.86
C THR A 119 -2.99 3.33 -2.20
N VAL A 120 -2.69 4.13 -1.18
CA VAL A 120 -1.84 5.33 -1.27
C VAL A 120 -0.74 5.22 -0.24
N ASN A 121 0.49 5.05 -0.70
CA ASN A 121 1.67 5.05 0.13
C ASN A 121 2.24 6.46 0.26
N TYR A 122 2.54 6.87 1.50
CA TYR A 122 3.18 8.15 1.83
C TYR A 122 4.65 7.90 2.15
N PHE A 123 5.53 8.65 1.49
CA PHE A 123 6.96 8.43 1.55
C PHE A 123 7.69 9.52 2.34
N ASP A 124 8.78 9.12 2.97
CA ASP A 124 9.74 10.07 3.52
C ASP A 124 10.64 10.66 2.41
N GLN A 125 11.55 11.57 2.83
CA GLN A 125 12.48 12.21 1.90
C GLN A 125 13.52 11.26 1.26
N PHE A 126 13.63 10.02 1.77
CA PHE A 126 14.55 8.99 1.28
C PHE A 126 13.85 7.95 0.40
N GLY A 127 12.52 8.04 0.25
CA GLY A 127 11.71 7.14 -0.56
C GLY A 127 11.19 5.90 0.18
N PHE A 128 11.26 5.86 1.51
CA PHE A 128 10.65 4.81 2.30
C PHE A 128 9.20 5.12 2.66
N ILE A 129 8.36 4.09 2.69
CA ILE A 129 6.98 4.20 3.16
C ILE A 129 6.99 4.57 4.65
N ARG A 130 6.20 5.59 5.01
CA ARG A 130 5.96 6.06 6.37
C ARG A 130 4.56 5.77 6.87
N GLN A 131 3.62 5.74 5.96
CA GLN A 131 2.21 5.49 6.22
C GLN A 131 1.53 5.02 4.95
N SER A 132 0.49 4.22 5.07
CA SER A 132 -0.30 3.75 3.94
C SER A 132 -1.79 3.89 4.23
N HIS A 133 -2.55 4.31 3.22
CA HIS A 133 -4.01 4.37 3.30
C HIS A 133 -4.63 3.46 2.25
N ILE A 134 -5.42 2.51 2.70
CA ILE A 134 -6.28 1.67 1.86
C ILE A 134 -7.70 2.24 1.87
N THR A 135 -8.29 2.34 0.71
CA THR A 135 -9.72 2.57 0.56
C THR A 135 -10.32 1.40 -0.20
N VAL A 136 -11.25 0.69 0.41
CA VAL A 136 -11.99 -0.43 -0.19
C VAL A 136 -13.36 0.09 -0.60
N SER A 137 -13.81 -0.22 -1.82
CA SER A 137 -15.18 0.03 -2.24
C SER A 137 -16.10 -1.07 -1.71
N GLU A 138 -17.26 -0.71 -1.20
CA GLU A 138 -18.27 -1.68 -0.75
C GLU A 138 -19.18 -2.14 -1.89
N GLU A 139 -19.18 -1.40 -3.01
CA GLU A 139 -20.02 -1.69 -4.18
C GLU A 139 -19.30 -1.41 -5.50
N SER A 140 -19.76 -2.07 -6.55
CA SER A 140 -19.41 -1.74 -7.93
C SER A 140 -20.65 -1.84 -8.82
N TYR A 141 -20.90 -0.82 -9.64
CA TYR A 141 -22.07 -0.75 -10.54
C TYR A 141 -23.40 -1.03 -9.83
N ASP A 142 -23.66 -0.37 -8.70
CA ASP A 142 -24.86 -0.53 -7.88
C ASP A 142 -25.08 -1.97 -7.37
N ARG A 143 -24.01 -2.73 -7.17
CA ARG A 143 -24.02 -4.06 -6.54
C ARG A 143 -23.02 -4.11 -5.41
N ASP A 144 -23.51 -4.50 -4.24
CA ASP A 144 -22.69 -4.70 -3.05
C ASP A 144 -21.70 -5.84 -3.27
N PHE A 145 -20.48 -5.65 -2.81
CA PHE A 145 -19.51 -6.73 -2.71
C PHE A 145 -19.85 -7.65 -1.52
N SER A 146 -19.67 -8.94 -1.70
CA SER A 146 -19.73 -9.90 -0.60
C SER A 146 -18.50 -9.78 0.30
N SER A 147 -18.59 -10.26 1.56
CA SER A 147 -17.45 -10.28 2.48
C SER A 147 -16.19 -10.94 1.87
N SER A 148 -16.37 -12.03 1.09
CA SER A 148 -15.26 -12.69 0.40
C SER A 148 -14.64 -11.85 -0.72
N GLN A 149 -15.42 -10.98 -1.37
CA GLN A 149 -14.89 -10.03 -2.35
C GLN A 149 -14.14 -8.87 -1.66
N ILE A 150 -14.68 -8.35 -0.54
CA ILE A 150 -14.02 -7.37 0.30
C ILE A 150 -12.67 -7.91 0.82
N GLU A 151 -12.64 -9.15 1.33
CA GLU A 151 -11.44 -9.83 1.76
C GLU A 151 -10.39 -9.89 0.62
N GLN A 152 -10.83 -10.29 -0.57
CA GLN A 152 -9.94 -10.42 -1.73
C GLN A 152 -9.38 -9.08 -2.21
N ILE A 153 -10.21 -8.03 -2.24
CA ILE A 153 -9.77 -6.67 -2.54
C ILE A 153 -8.75 -6.22 -1.49
N THR A 154 -9.04 -6.46 -0.21
CA THR A 154 -8.13 -6.10 0.89
C THR A 154 -6.80 -6.85 0.82
N LEU A 155 -6.82 -8.16 0.47
CA LEU A 155 -5.60 -8.94 0.23
C LEU A 155 -4.70 -8.29 -0.83
N HIS A 156 -5.28 -7.88 -1.96
CA HIS A 156 -4.57 -7.20 -3.04
C HIS A 156 -3.98 -5.85 -2.58
N GLU A 157 -4.81 -5.02 -1.94
CA GLU A 157 -4.38 -3.70 -1.46
C GLU A 157 -3.28 -3.80 -0.38
N LEU A 158 -3.33 -4.81 0.48
CA LEU A 158 -2.26 -5.10 1.44
C LEU A 158 -0.95 -5.47 0.74
N GLY A 159 -0.99 -6.12 -0.43
CA GLY A 159 0.20 -6.34 -1.24
C GLY A 159 0.88 -5.02 -1.62
N HIS A 160 0.12 -4.01 -2.03
CA HIS A 160 0.66 -2.67 -2.31
C HIS A 160 1.22 -1.99 -1.06
N VAL A 161 0.56 -2.15 0.09
CA VAL A 161 1.08 -1.67 1.38
C VAL A 161 2.43 -2.31 1.69
N LEU A 162 2.57 -3.60 1.41
CA LEU A 162 3.80 -4.36 1.69
C LEU A 162 4.93 -4.14 0.67
N GLY A 163 4.70 -3.25 -0.32
CA GLY A 163 5.72 -2.82 -1.27
C GLY A 163 5.65 -3.46 -2.65
N LEU A 164 4.57 -4.19 -2.96
CA LEU A 164 4.35 -4.75 -4.27
C LEU A 164 3.64 -3.77 -5.21
N ASP A 165 3.89 -3.87 -6.49
CA ASP A 165 3.08 -3.32 -7.56
C ASP A 165 2.43 -4.48 -8.33
N HIS A 166 1.82 -4.22 -9.48
CA HIS A 166 1.05 -5.22 -10.17
C HIS A 166 1.90 -6.35 -10.79
N ALA A 167 1.26 -7.52 -10.92
CA ALA A 167 1.79 -8.65 -11.68
C ALA A 167 1.29 -8.59 -13.13
N ASN A 168 2.15 -9.03 -14.07
CA ASN A 168 1.83 -9.04 -15.51
C ASN A 168 1.16 -10.33 -16.00
N PHE A 169 0.84 -11.27 -15.10
CA PHE A 169 0.28 -12.58 -15.46
C PHE A 169 -1.02 -12.88 -14.73
N ARG A 170 -1.90 -13.63 -15.40
CA ARG A 170 -3.23 -13.96 -14.87
C ARG A 170 -3.18 -14.96 -13.72
N GLY A 171 -4.15 -14.85 -12.81
CA GLY A 171 -4.29 -15.77 -11.70
C GLY A 171 -3.38 -15.45 -10.52
N ASN A 172 -2.64 -14.35 -10.57
CA ASN A 172 -1.87 -13.83 -9.45
C ASN A 172 -2.71 -12.84 -8.62
N LEU A 173 -2.46 -12.77 -7.31
CA LEU A 173 -3.15 -11.83 -6.41
C LEU A 173 -2.94 -10.38 -6.84
N MET A 174 -1.74 -10.05 -7.33
CA MET A 174 -1.35 -8.68 -7.69
C MET A 174 -1.68 -8.31 -9.14
N THR A 175 -2.56 -9.05 -9.83
CA THR A 175 -3.05 -8.60 -11.15
C THR A 175 -3.86 -7.31 -10.99
N GLU A 176 -3.75 -6.40 -11.98
CA GLU A 176 -4.49 -5.12 -11.99
C GLU A 176 -6.01 -5.31 -11.91
N ARG A 177 -6.51 -6.49 -12.32
CA ARG A 177 -7.91 -6.87 -12.23
C ARG A 177 -8.10 -7.94 -11.17
N VAL A 178 -8.94 -7.69 -10.18
CA VAL A 178 -9.32 -8.68 -9.18
C VAL A 178 -10.31 -9.65 -9.81
N ASP A 179 -9.86 -10.87 -10.12
CA ASP A 179 -10.74 -11.94 -10.58
C ASP A 179 -11.52 -12.51 -9.38
N ILE A 180 -12.85 -12.41 -9.42
CA ILE A 180 -13.73 -12.94 -8.36
C ILE A 180 -13.54 -14.47 -8.26
N GLY A 181 -13.15 -14.93 -7.06
CA GLY A 181 -12.92 -16.34 -6.78
C GLY A 181 -11.48 -16.81 -6.97
N SER A 182 -10.58 -15.87 -7.12
CA SER A 182 -9.13 -16.04 -7.33
C SER A 182 -8.28 -15.78 -6.10
N PRO A 183 -6.99 -15.59 -6.37
CA PRO A 183 -5.96 -16.40 -5.76
C PRO A 183 -5.73 -16.02 -4.32
N THR A 184 -5.38 -17.02 -3.59
CA THR A 184 -4.72 -16.90 -2.29
C THR A 184 -3.31 -16.36 -2.50
N ILE A 185 -2.75 -15.76 -1.48
CA ILE A 185 -1.33 -15.37 -1.45
C ILE A 185 -0.47 -16.57 -1.79
N SER A 186 0.42 -16.45 -2.77
CA SER A 186 1.34 -17.50 -3.17
C SER A 186 2.75 -17.25 -2.59
N SER A 187 3.63 -18.23 -2.78
CA SER A 187 5.04 -18.08 -2.40
C SER A 187 5.72 -16.96 -3.18
N CYS A 188 5.20 -16.59 -4.35
CA CYS A 188 5.76 -15.52 -5.16
C CYS A 188 5.51 -14.15 -4.52
N GLU A 189 4.28 -13.86 -4.08
CA GLU A 189 3.98 -12.61 -3.35
C GLU A 189 4.78 -12.52 -2.06
N ILE A 190 4.89 -13.61 -1.30
CA ILE A 190 5.65 -13.63 -0.05
C ILE A 190 7.13 -13.32 -0.31
N GLU A 191 7.74 -13.95 -1.32
CA GLU A 191 9.13 -13.69 -1.68
C GLU A 191 9.33 -12.25 -2.17
N ALA A 192 8.41 -11.72 -2.97
CA ALA A 192 8.47 -10.33 -3.44
C ALA A 192 8.39 -9.33 -2.27
N VAL A 193 7.52 -9.56 -1.27
CA VAL A 193 7.47 -8.73 -0.04
C VAL A 193 8.77 -8.82 0.75
N HIS A 194 9.39 -10.00 0.83
CA HIS A 194 10.67 -10.18 1.51
C HIS A 194 11.81 -9.45 0.78
N ILE A 195 11.80 -9.41 -0.56
CA ILE A 195 12.75 -8.63 -1.35
C ILE A 195 12.51 -7.13 -1.14
N ALA A 196 11.25 -6.68 -1.19
CA ALA A 196 10.87 -5.29 -0.95
C ALA A 196 11.42 -4.78 0.39
N ASN A 197 11.29 -5.57 1.45
CA ASN A 197 11.66 -5.21 2.82
C ASN A 197 12.90 -5.97 3.33
N ALA A 198 13.81 -6.33 2.42
CA ALA A 198 14.97 -7.18 2.72
C ALA A 198 15.88 -6.59 3.82
N TRP A 199 15.97 -5.27 3.94
CA TRP A 199 16.71 -4.60 5.01
C TRP A 199 16.24 -5.03 6.41
N ARG A 200 14.93 -5.28 6.56
CA ARG A 200 14.34 -5.72 7.84
C ARG A 200 14.34 -7.24 7.97
N VAL A 201 13.87 -7.95 6.96
CA VAL A 201 13.70 -9.42 6.97
C VAL A 201 15.04 -10.13 7.18
N ASN A 202 16.13 -9.62 6.61
CA ASN A 202 17.47 -10.18 6.77
C ASN A 202 18.16 -9.79 8.07
N GLY A 203 17.46 -9.16 9.02
CA GLY A 203 17.99 -8.80 10.35
C GLY A 203 19.02 -7.67 10.31
N GLY A 204 19.01 -6.84 9.28
CA GLY A 204 19.87 -5.66 9.15
C GLY A 204 19.42 -4.52 10.06
N ASN A 205 20.38 -3.72 10.53
CA ASN A 205 20.10 -2.47 11.26
C ASN A 205 20.18 -1.23 10.36
N THR A 206 20.49 -1.42 9.08
CA THR A 206 20.63 -0.33 8.12
C THR A 206 19.55 -0.46 7.07
N MET A 207 18.69 0.55 6.96
CA MET A 207 17.66 0.62 5.94
C MET A 207 18.29 0.82 4.56
N TYR A 208 17.77 0.12 3.58
CA TYR A 208 18.07 0.31 2.15
C TYR A 208 16.82 0.00 1.33
N LEU A 209 16.65 0.71 0.24
CA LEU A 209 15.57 0.45 -0.71
C LEU A 209 15.84 -0.86 -1.47
N PRO A 210 14.81 -1.54 -1.98
CA PRO A 210 14.98 -2.75 -2.76
C PRO A 210 15.92 -2.49 -3.95
N THR A 211 16.83 -3.40 -4.19
CA THR A 211 17.75 -3.35 -5.34
C THR A 211 17.13 -3.97 -6.59
N GLU A 212 16.09 -4.77 -6.40
CA GLU A 212 15.32 -5.42 -7.44
C GLU A 212 13.95 -4.74 -7.52
N ASN A 213 13.49 -4.45 -8.72
CA ASN A 213 12.20 -3.82 -8.96
C ASN A 213 11.14 -4.79 -9.51
N TYR A 214 11.48 -6.08 -9.59
CA TYR A 214 10.56 -7.17 -9.92
C TYR A 214 11.10 -8.52 -9.43
N LEU A 215 10.20 -9.49 -9.31
CA LEU A 215 10.50 -10.91 -9.08
C LEU A 215 9.88 -11.74 -10.20
N GLU A 216 10.66 -12.67 -10.77
CA GLU A 216 10.15 -13.69 -11.70
C GLU A 216 9.48 -14.82 -10.90
N CYS A 217 8.23 -15.09 -11.18
CA CYS A 217 7.44 -16.17 -10.59
C CYS A 217 7.49 -17.42 -11.44
#